data_b91e7c2efb4cf1c0de79d25d43ffc619
#
_entry.id   b91e7c2efb4cf1c0de79d25d43ffc619
#
_cell.length_a   1.000
_cell.length_b   1.000
_cell.length_c   1.000
_cell.angle_alpha   90.00
_cell.angle_beta   90.00
_cell.angle_gamma   90.00
#
_symmetry.space_group_name_H-M   'P 1'
#
loop_
_entity.id
_entity.type
_entity.pdbx_description
1 polymer ?
#
loop_
_entity_poly.entity_id
_entity_poly.type
_entity_poly.pdbx_seq_one_letter_code
_entity_poly.pdbx_strand_id
1 'polypeptide(L)'
;MKWVRRIAILLLIIILLTAAAGAGLWLYLDHAEWGFAREVSAEEAALRNKVVTTAESWLGANEDDGTHKAVIDLYNSHEPLAQDYEVQYSDNWCSTFASSVAIACGLTDIIPTECGCQRHIGLFDEIGCWEEYDGYMPLPGDYIFYCKNCDFSSDCTSWSSHVGIVVGTCGPFIKVIEGNKGDAVDYRIIVRNDPRIRGYGTPDYTGKCE
;
A
#
# COMPACT_ATOMS: atom_id res chain seq x y z
N MET A 1 -42.42 -30.32 7.43
CA MET A 1 -41.20 -31.08 7.12
C MET A 1 -40.65 -30.86 5.72
N LYS A 2 -41.40 -30.98 4.62
CA LYS A 2 -40.86 -30.79 3.20
C LYS A 2 -40.34 -29.38 2.94
N TRP A 3 -40.95 -28.35 3.50
CA TRP A 3 -40.53 -26.94 3.30
C TRP A 3 -39.21 -26.62 4.01
N VAL A 4 -39.02 -27.06 5.25
CA VAL A 4 -37.76 -26.92 5.99
C VAL A 4 -36.59 -27.57 5.25
N ARG A 5 -36.81 -28.76 4.68
CA ARG A 5 -35.82 -29.50 3.89
C ARG A 5 -35.43 -28.73 2.60
N ARG A 6 -36.38 -28.08 1.94
CA ARG A 6 -36.14 -27.26 0.74
C ARG A 6 -35.33 -26.01 1.08
N ILE A 7 -35.61 -25.32 2.17
CA ILE A 7 -34.83 -24.18 2.64
C ILE A 7 -33.41 -24.62 2.99
N ALA A 8 -33.24 -25.71 3.72
CA ALA A 8 -31.91 -26.22 4.05
C ALA A 8 -31.07 -26.56 2.81
N ILE A 9 -31.68 -27.14 1.77
CA ILE A 9 -31.00 -27.42 0.50
C ILE A 9 -30.62 -26.12 -0.22
N LEU A 10 -31.52 -25.13 -0.25
CA LEU A 10 -31.19 -23.84 -0.89
C LEU A 10 -30.04 -23.11 -0.16
N LEU A 11 -30.06 -23.10 1.16
CA LEU A 11 -28.96 -22.51 1.94
C LEU A 11 -27.64 -23.24 1.71
N LEU A 12 -27.64 -24.58 1.63
CA LEU A 12 -26.48 -25.37 1.33
C LEU A 12 -25.91 -25.03 -0.08
N ILE A 13 -26.80 -24.91 -1.07
CA ILE A 13 -26.39 -24.52 -2.43
C ILE A 13 -25.76 -23.13 -2.44
N ILE A 14 -26.35 -22.15 -1.76
CA ILE A 14 -25.79 -20.80 -1.65
C ILE A 14 -24.40 -20.85 -1.00
N ILE A 15 -24.23 -21.57 0.09
CA ILE A 15 -22.93 -21.73 0.77
C ILE A 15 -21.89 -22.37 -0.19
N LEU A 16 -22.26 -23.39 -0.92
CA LEU A 16 -21.35 -24.04 -1.88
C LEU A 16 -20.97 -23.12 -3.05
N LEU A 17 -21.92 -22.34 -3.56
CA LEU A 17 -21.66 -21.39 -4.64
C LEU A 17 -20.76 -20.23 -4.16
N THR A 18 -20.98 -19.71 -2.95
CA THR A 18 -20.13 -18.65 -2.39
C THR A 18 -18.73 -19.17 -2.08
N ALA A 19 -18.58 -20.39 -1.58
CA ALA A 19 -17.29 -21.04 -1.36
C ALA A 19 -16.54 -21.29 -2.67
N ALA A 20 -17.24 -21.75 -3.71
CA ALA A 20 -16.65 -21.96 -5.03
C ALA A 20 -16.21 -20.64 -5.70
N ALA A 21 -17.02 -19.58 -5.56
CA ALA A 21 -16.67 -18.24 -6.04
C ALA A 21 -15.46 -17.68 -5.29
N GLY A 22 -15.40 -17.84 -3.98
CA GLY A 22 -14.26 -17.44 -3.16
C GLY A 22 -12.98 -18.18 -3.52
N ALA A 23 -13.04 -19.50 -3.74
CA ALA A 23 -11.90 -20.29 -4.18
C ALA A 23 -11.44 -19.89 -5.60
N GLY A 24 -12.38 -19.61 -6.50
CA GLY A 24 -12.06 -19.11 -7.84
C GLY A 24 -11.39 -17.75 -7.83
N LEU A 25 -11.86 -16.83 -7.00
CA LEU A 25 -11.23 -15.52 -6.82
C LEU A 25 -9.83 -15.66 -6.21
N TRP A 26 -9.67 -16.49 -5.19
CA TRP A 26 -8.39 -16.75 -4.56
C TRP A 26 -7.38 -17.32 -5.57
N LEU A 27 -7.75 -18.32 -6.36
CA LEU A 27 -6.91 -18.88 -7.42
C LEU A 27 -6.55 -17.83 -8.48
N TYR A 28 -7.51 -16.97 -8.87
CA TYR A 28 -7.25 -15.88 -9.81
C TYR A 28 -6.21 -14.91 -9.26
N LEU A 29 -6.33 -14.50 -8.00
CA LEU A 29 -5.41 -13.55 -7.37
C LEU A 29 -4.03 -14.18 -7.10
N ASP A 30 -3.97 -15.47 -6.79
CA ASP A 30 -2.72 -16.22 -6.56
C ASP A 30 -1.87 -16.35 -7.85
N HIS A 31 -2.55 -16.47 -9.00
CA HIS A 31 -1.91 -16.57 -10.32
C HIS A 31 -1.93 -15.25 -11.12
N ALA A 32 -2.37 -14.15 -10.50
CA ALA A 32 -2.47 -12.86 -11.17
C ALA A 32 -1.09 -12.31 -11.52
N GLU A 33 -0.94 -11.87 -12.77
CA GLU A 33 0.22 -11.09 -13.19
C GLU A 33 0.04 -9.64 -12.72
N TRP A 34 0.76 -9.28 -11.67
CA TRP A 34 0.76 -7.94 -11.11
C TRP A 34 1.76 -7.06 -11.86
N GLY A 35 1.31 -5.94 -12.38
CA GLY A 35 2.16 -5.12 -13.22
C GLY A 35 1.71 -3.68 -13.39
N PHE A 36 2.22 -3.05 -14.43
CA PHE A 36 1.94 -1.67 -14.78
C PHE A 36 0.55 -1.54 -15.42
N ALA A 37 -0.25 -0.58 -14.95
CA ALA A 37 -1.57 -0.28 -15.52
C ALA A 37 -1.49 0.42 -16.89
N ARG A 38 -0.32 0.99 -17.23
CA ARG A 38 -0.01 1.66 -18.50
C ARG A 38 1.46 1.48 -18.86
N GLU A 39 1.81 1.74 -20.10
CA GLU A 39 3.21 1.76 -20.54
C GLU A 39 3.96 2.93 -19.90
N VAL A 40 5.20 2.66 -19.52
CA VAL A 40 6.17 3.63 -19.00
C VAL A 40 7.53 3.41 -19.70
N SER A 41 8.46 4.35 -19.60
CA SER A 41 9.81 4.16 -20.15
C SER A 41 10.55 3.05 -19.41
N ALA A 42 11.56 2.47 -20.03
CA ALA A 42 12.38 1.43 -19.40
C ALA A 42 13.11 1.94 -18.15
N GLU A 43 13.54 3.21 -18.19
CA GLU A 43 14.21 3.87 -17.07
C GLU A 43 13.23 4.08 -15.89
N GLU A 44 12.03 4.59 -16.16
CA GLU A 44 10.97 4.72 -15.15
C GLU A 44 10.64 3.37 -14.55
N ALA A 45 10.41 2.35 -15.39
CA ALA A 45 10.10 0.99 -14.93
C ALA A 45 11.21 0.42 -14.03
N ALA A 46 12.48 0.68 -14.35
CA ALA A 46 13.61 0.22 -13.55
C ALA A 46 13.62 0.85 -12.16
N LEU A 47 13.37 2.17 -12.05
CA LEU A 47 13.32 2.86 -10.76
C LEU A 47 12.12 2.42 -9.92
N ARG A 48 10.93 2.32 -10.53
CA ARG A 48 9.73 1.82 -9.87
C ARG A 48 9.90 0.38 -9.36
N ASN A 49 10.46 -0.50 -10.17
CA ASN A 49 10.77 -1.87 -9.79
C ASN A 49 11.81 -1.94 -8.67
N LYS A 50 12.79 -1.02 -8.65
CA LYS A 50 13.75 -0.91 -7.55
C LYS A 50 13.04 -0.62 -6.23
N VAL A 51 12.08 0.30 -6.20
CA VAL A 51 11.28 0.61 -5.00
C VAL A 51 10.49 -0.63 -4.55
N VAL A 52 9.79 -1.29 -5.47
CA VAL A 52 9.01 -2.49 -5.16
C VAL A 52 9.89 -3.62 -4.62
N THR A 53 10.97 -3.96 -5.31
CA THR A 53 11.86 -5.06 -4.88
C THR A 53 12.57 -4.75 -3.57
N THR A 54 12.88 -3.49 -3.30
CA THR A 54 13.43 -3.05 -2.02
C THR A 54 12.40 -3.23 -0.91
N ALA A 55 11.16 -2.80 -1.11
CA ALA A 55 10.09 -3.03 -0.14
C ALA A 55 9.86 -4.53 0.12
N GLU A 56 9.83 -5.34 -0.93
CA GLU A 56 9.66 -6.80 -0.84
C GLU A 56 10.82 -7.51 -0.13
N SER A 57 12.02 -6.93 -0.11
CA SER A 57 13.17 -7.50 0.63
C SER A 57 12.94 -7.54 2.15
N TRP A 58 12.01 -6.75 2.68
CA TRP A 58 11.60 -6.77 4.10
C TRP A 58 10.31 -7.56 4.36
N LEU A 59 9.75 -8.23 3.36
CA LEU A 59 8.53 -9.03 3.54
C LEU A 59 8.69 -10.01 4.69
N GLY A 60 7.75 -9.99 5.64
CA GLY A 60 7.76 -10.83 6.83
C GLY A 60 8.54 -10.24 8.02
N ALA A 61 9.25 -9.11 7.88
CA ALA A 61 9.80 -8.41 9.04
C ALA A 61 8.66 -8.00 9.98
N ASN A 62 8.80 -8.27 11.29
CA ASN A 62 7.70 -8.15 12.25
C ASN A 62 8.18 -7.75 13.65
N GLU A 63 7.22 -7.38 14.51
CA GLU A 63 7.49 -6.97 15.88
C GLU A 63 7.77 -8.17 16.80
N ASP A 64 7.17 -9.34 16.54
CA ASP A 64 7.25 -10.51 17.41
C ASP A 64 8.69 -11.03 17.54
N ASP A 65 9.44 -11.05 16.43
CA ASP A 65 10.85 -11.47 16.43
C ASP A 65 11.83 -10.29 16.42
N GLY A 66 11.32 -9.05 16.33
CA GLY A 66 12.09 -7.82 16.36
C GLY A 66 12.78 -7.46 15.06
N THR A 67 12.53 -8.16 13.94
CA THR A 67 13.15 -7.88 12.64
C THR A 67 12.69 -6.54 12.03
N HIS A 68 11.52 -5.99 12.44
CA HIS A 68 11.05 -4.65 12.07
C HIS A 68 12.04 -3.54 12.49
N LYS A 69 12.87 -3.77 13.52
CA LYS A 69 13.82 -2.77 14.04
C LYS A 69 14.80 -2.30 12.98
N ALA A 70 15.23 -3.20 12.09
CA ALA A 70 16.14 -2.83 11.00
C ALA A 70 15.53 -1.76 10.06
N VAL A 71 14.23 -1.76 9.87
CA VAL A 71 13.50 -0.74 9.11
C VAL A 71 13.55 0.60 9.83
N ILE A 72 13.29 0.60 11.13
CA ILE A 72 13.29 1.81 11.98
C ILE A 72 14.71 2.37 12.13
N ASP A 73 15.70 1.50 12.34
CA ASP A 73 17.11 1.91 12.46
C ASP A 73 17.60 2.57 11.17
N LEU A 74 17.20 2.05 10.00
CA LEU A 74 17.55 2.66 8.72
C LEU A 74 16.93 4.07 8.60
N TYR A 75 15.66 4.24 8.93
CA TYR A 75 15.02 5.55 8.95
C TYR A 75 15.74 6.52 9.91
N ASN A 76 15.99 6.09 11.13
CA ASN A 76 16.64 6.92 12.15
C ASN A 76 18.12 7.27 11.81
N SER A 77 18.75 6.51 10.92
CA SER A 77 20.11 6.82 10.44
C SER A 77 20.15 7.88 9.34
N HIS A 78 18.99 8.30 8.82
CA HIS A 78 18.86 9.26 7.71
C HIS A 78 18.56 10.67 8.25
N GLU A 79 19.45 11.63 7.96
CA GLU A 79 19.31 13.02 8.39
C GLU A 79 18.92 13.95 7.21
N PRO A 80 18.10 14.99 7.45
CA PRO A 80 17.47 15.32 8.74
C PRO A 80 16.27 14.41 9.03
N LEU A 81 16.06 14.07 10.30
CA LEU A 81 14.86 13.38 10.74
C LEU A 81 13.62 14.28 10.61
N ALA A 82 12.52 13.74 10.11
CA ALA A 82 11.26 14.47 10.11
C ALA A 82 10.89 14.89 11.53
N GLN A 83 10.67 16.21 11.70
CA GLN A 83 10.32 16.84 12.98
C GLN A 83 11.35 16.65 14.11
N ASP A 84 12.61 16.38 13.78
CA ASP A 84 13.66 16.07 14.76
C ASP A 84 13.27 14.90 15.68
N TYR A 85 12.47 13.96 15.16
CA TYR A 85 11.93 12.85 15.94
C TYR A 85 12.57 11.52 15.57
N GLU A 86 13.24 10.90 16.56
CA GLU A 86 13.75 9.53 16.46
C GLU A 86 12.63 8.53 16.74
N VAL A 87 12.23 7.76 15.72
CA VAL A 87 11.13 6.79 15.79
C VAL A 87 11.50 5.65 16.74
N GLN A 88 10.60 5.36 17.69
CA GLN A 88 10.78 4.28 18.66
C GLN A 88 10.26 2.95 18.08
N TYR A 89 10.80 1.82 18.55
CA TYR A 89 10.38 0.49 18.08
C TYR A 89 8.93 0.12 18.41
N SER A 90 8.31 0.86 19.34
CA SER A 90 6.90 0.72 19.73
C SER A 90 5.95 1.66 19.01
N ASP A 91 6.47 2.53 18.16
CA ASP A 91 5.64 3.45 17.38
C ASP A 91 4.96 2.77 16.20
N ASN A 92 3.93 3.40 15.65
CA ASN A 92 3.38 2.97 14.37
C ASN A 92 4.39 3.28 13.26
N TRP A 93 4.88 2.27 12.55
CA TRP A 93 5.99 2.39 11.60
C TRP A 93 5.62 2.19 10.12
N CYS A 94 4.34 2.36 9.75
CA CYS A 94 3.93 2.23 8.34
C CYS A 94 4.55 3.32 7.45
N SER A 95 4.53 4.59 7.88
CA SER A 95 5.15 5.69 7.14
C SER A 95 6.68 5.62 7.22
N THR A 96 7.22 5.18 8.35
CA THR A 96 8.64 4.89 8.54
C THR A 96 9.13 3.81 7.57
N PHE A 97 8.38 2.71 7.39
CA PHE A 97 8.67 1.69 6.40
C PHE A 97 8.73 2.26 4.98
N ALA A 98 7.70 3.02 4.60
CA ALA A 98 7.60 3.64 3.29
C ALA A 98 8.79 4.59 3.02
N SER A 99 9.21 5.36 4.03
CA SER A 99 10.39 6.24 3.99
C SER A 99 11.70 5.45 3.94
N SER A 100 11.82 4.36 4.71
CA SER A 100 13.01 3.49 4.71
C SER A 100 13.24 2.84 3.34
N VAL A 101 12.17 2.52 2.61
CA VAL A 101 12.28 2.05 1.21
C VAL A 101 12.90 3.14 0.32
N ALA A 102 12.43 4.39 0.42
CA ALA A 102 13.00 5.51 -0.34
C ALA A 102 14.49 5.72 -0.02
N ILE A 103 14.86 5.67 1.27
CA ILE A 103 16.24 5.79 1.75
C ILE A 103 17.11 4.67 1.18
N ALA A 104 16.69 3.40 1.30
CA ALA A 104 17.41 2.25 0.78
C ALA A 104 17.58 2.29 -0.74
N CYS A 105 16.62 2.87 -1.44
CA CYS A 105 16.70 3.09 -2.88
C CYS A 105 17.61 4.28 -3.27
N GLY A 106 17.96 5.18 -2.34
CA GLY A 106 18.65 6.43 -2.64
C GLY A 106 17.80 7.35 -3.52
N LEU A 107 16.47 7.40 -3.26
CA LEU A 107 15.49 8.17 -4.05
C LEU A 107 14.80 9.25 -3.19
N THR A 108 15.45 9.71 -2.12
CA THR A 108 14.88 10.71 -1.19
C THR A 108 14.79 12.11 -1.80
N ASP A 109 15.36 12.32 -2.96
CA ASP A 109 15.23 13.54 -3.77
C ASP A 109 13.88 13.63 -4.51
N ILE A 110 13.22 12.50 -4.76
CA ILE A 110 11.92 12.43 -5.44
C ILE A 110 10.82 11.78 -4.57
N ILE A 111 11.19 11.13 -3.49
CA ILE A 111 10.27 10.49 -2.54
C ILE A 111 10.55 11.10 -1.17
N PRO A 112 9.66 11.94 -0.65
CA PRO A 112 9.87 12.55 0.66
C PRO A 112 9.89 11.50 1.79
N THR A 113 10.60 11.81 2.87
CA THR A 113 10.69 10.94 4.05
C THR A 113 9.92 11.54 5.22
N GLU A 114 9.06 10.75 5.84
CA GLU A 114 8.22 11.17 6.99
C GLU A 114 7.81 9.93 7.81
N CYS A 115 7.65 10.09 9.12
CA CYS A 115 7.18 9.04 10.01
C CYS A 115 5.67 9.09 10.29
N GLY A 116 4.97 10.14 9.85
CA GLY A 116 3.53 10.31 10.03
C GLY A 116 2.76 10.43 8.70
N CYS A 117 1.79 9.54 8.46
CA CYS A 117 1.08 9.42 7.18
C CYS A 117 0.47 10.73 6.66
N GLN A 118 -0.21 11.50 7.52
CA GLN A 118 -0.83 12.75 7.08
C GLN A 118 0.18 13.82 6.67
N ARG A 119 1.32 13.89 7.36
CA ARG A 119 2.40 14.81 6.97
C ARG A 119 3.12 14.34 5.72
N HIS A 120 3.24 13.03 5.55
CA HIS A 120 3.80 12.44 4.33
C HIS A 120 2.97 12.84 3.10
N ILE A 121 1.62 12.84 3.21
CA ILE A 121 0.73 13.41 2.18
C ILE A 121 1.08 14.88 1.90
N GLY A 122 1.23 15.70 2.96
CA GLY A 122 1.58 17.12 2.81
C GLY A 122 2.89 17.33 2.05
N LEU A 123 3.91 16.49 2.30
CA LEU A 123 5.18 16.56 1.57
C LEU A 123 5.03 16.14 0.10
N PHE A 124 4.21 15.13 -0.22
CA PHE A 124 3.89 14.80 -1.62
C PHE A 124 3.13 15.93 -2.32
N ASP A 125 2.23 16.59 -1.62
CA ASP A 125 1.47 17.74 -2.14
C ASP A 125 2.39 18.95 -2.39
N GLU A 126 3.29 19.26 -1.47
CA GLU A 126 4.28 20.34 -1.58
C GLU A 126 5.19 20.20 -2.81
N ILE A 127 5.53 18.98 -3.20
CA ILE A 127 6.36 18.71 -4.39
C ILE A 127 5.52 18.47 -5.66
N GLY A 128 4.18 18.67 -5.62
CA GLY A 128 3.29 18.48 -6.76
C GLY A 128 3.05 17.02 -7.16
N CYS A 129 3.35 16.08 -6.27
CA CYS A 129 3.26 14.63 -6.51
C CYS A 129 2.15 13.96 -5.69
N TRP A 130 1.08 14.68 -5.35
CA TRP A 130 -0.11 14.15 -4.69
C TRP A 130 -1.26 14.00 -5.67
N GLU A 131 -1.89 12.82 -5.70
CA GLU A 131 -3.04 12.52 -6.54
C GLU A 131 -4.21 11.99 -5.68
N GLU A 132 -5.30 12.75 -5.64
CA GLU A 132 -6.50 12.42 -4.87
C GLU A 132 -7.67 11.93 -5.74
N TYR A 133 -7.49 11.91 -7.05
CA TYR A 133 -8.55 11.52 -7.98
C TYR A 133 -8.82 10.02 -7.94
N ASP A 134 -10.05 9.61 -7.60
CA ASP A 134 -10.47 8.20 -7.49
C ASP A 134 -10.29 7.38 -8.77
N GLY A 135 -10.33 8.05 -9.92
CA GLY A 135 -10.09 7.42 -11.21
C GLY A 135 -8.63 7.16 -11.53
N TYR A 136 -7.71 7.59 -10.67
CA TYR A 136 -6.28 7.36 -10.87
C TYR A 136 -5.95 5.88 -10.95
N MET A 137 -5.05 5.54 -11.87
CA MET A 137 -4.55 4.17 -12.06
C MET A 137 -3.14 4.10 -11.52
N PRO A 138 -2.96 3.59 -10.29
CA PRO A 138 -1.64 3.57 -9.66
C PRO A 138 -0.69 2.63 -10.38
N LEU A 139 0.58 2.97 -10.32
CA LEU A 139 1.68 2.22 -10.88
C LEU A 139 2.53 1.60 -9.77
N PRO A 140 3.28 0.51 -10.04
CA PRO A 140 4.29 0.01 -9.11
C PRO A 140 5.19 1.15 -8.61
N GLY A 141 5.46 1.21 -7.31
CA GLY A 141 6.26 2.25 -6.69
C GLY A 141 5.50 3.53 -6.32
N ASP A 142 4.21 3.67 -6.66
CA ASP A 142 3.38 4.73 -6.07
C ASP A 142 3.08 4.42 -4.60
N TYR A 143 2.85 5.46 -3.81
CA TYR A 143 2.49 5.37 -2.40
C TYR A 143 0.98 5.50 -2.26
N ILE A 144 0.33 4.55 -1.63
CA ILE A 144 -1.12 4.56 -1.41
C ILE A 144 -1.42 4.86 0.05
N PHE A 145 -2.28 5.84 0.28
CA PHE A 145 -2.65 6.29 1.62
C PHE A 145 -4.09 5.91 1.94
N TYR A 146 -4.34 5.55 3.21
CA TYR A 146 -5.66 5.11 3.66
C TYR A 146 -6.14 5.92 4.85
N CYS A 147 -7.45 6.06 4.96
CA CYS A 147 -8.10 6.57 6.15
C CYS A 147 -8.44 5.43 7.12
N LYS A 148 -8.32 5.68 8.41
CA LYS A 148 -8.63 4.69 9.46
C LYS A 148 -10.13 4.55 9.72
N ASN A 149 -10.89 5.61 9.60
CA ASN A 149 -12.27 5.71 10.07
C ASN A 149 -13.20 6.26 8.98
N CYS A 150 -13.02 5.86 7.72
CA CYS A 150 -13.99 6.19 6.68
C CYS A 150 -15.26 5.38 6.91
N ASP A 151 -16.38 6.06 6.94
CA ASP A 151 -17.62 5.39 6.70
C ASP A 151 -17.63 5.00 5.21
N PHE A 152 -17.93 3.76 4.91
CA PHE A 152 -17.91 3.22 3.55
C PHE A 152 -18.97 3.86 2.61
N SER A 153 -19.60 4.95 3.02
CA SER A 153 -20.68 5.63 2.29
C SER A 153 -20.21 6.84 1.48
N SER A 154 -18.98 7.30 1.67
CA SER A 154 -18.42 8.47 1.01
C SER A 154 -16.92 8.33 0.77
N ASP A 155 -16.43 9.01 -0.24
CA ASP A 155 -15.01 9.21 -0.50
C ASP A 155 -14.24 9.71 0.72
N CYS A 156 -13.04 9.17 0.93
CA CYS A 156 -12.21 9.50 2.06
C CYS A 156 -11.39 10.76 1.83
N THR A 157 -11.86 11.86 2.39
CA THR A 157 -11.11 13.13 2.49
C THR A 157 -10.56 13.38 3.90
N SER A 158 -10.69 12.41 4.79
CA SER A 158 -10.31 12.56 6.19
C SER A 158 -8.81 12.28 6.43
N TRP A 159 -8.38 12.40 7.68
CA TRP A 159 -7.01 12.20 8.11
C TRP A 159 -6.48 10.79 7.78
N SER A 160 -5.33 10.72 7.10
CA SER A 160 -4.69 9.44 6.80
C SER A 160 -3.98 8.85 8.01
N SER A 161 -4.12 7.56 8.20
CA SER A 161 -3.50 6.82 9.31
C SER A 161 -2.67 5.62 8.87
N HIS A 162 -2.62 5.33 7.58
CA HIS A 162 -1.84 4.21 7.04
C HIS A 162 -1.35 4.49 5.64
N VAL A 163 -0.22 3.89 5.27
CA VAL A 163 0.40 4.00 3.95
C VAL A 163 1.03 2.68 3.55
N GLY A 164 1.02 2.40 2.26
CA GLY A 164 1.74 1.29 1.65
C GLY A 164 2.34 1.70 0.31
N ILE A 165 3.07 0.79 -0.32
CA ILE A 165 3.68 0.94 -1.63
C ILE A 165 2.99 0.01 -2.61
N VAL A 166 2.54 0.53 -3.73
CA VAL A 166 1.90 -0.25 -4.80
C VAL A 166 2.92 -1.19 -5.42
N VAL A 167 2.62 -2.48 -5.40
CA VAL A 167 3.42 -3.53 -6.05
C VAL A 167 2.99 -3.71 -7.51
N GLY A 168 1.70 -3.57 -7.77
CA GLY A 168 1.15 -3.68 -9.12
C GLY A 168 -0.36 -3.71 -9.12
N THR A 169 -0.92 -3.71 -10.32
CA THR A 169 -2.35 -3.80 -10.56
C THR A 169 -2.69 -5.02 -11.41
N CYS A 170 -3.88 -5.58 -11.21
CA CYS A 170 -4.45 -6.62 -12.06
C CYS A 170 -5.97 -6.41 -12.16
N GLY A 171 -6.46 -5.96 -13.30
CA GLY A 171 -7.86 -5.58 -13.48
C GLY A 171 -8.32 -4.54 -12.45
N PRO A 172 -9.35 -4.83 -11.63
CA PRO A 172 -9.83 -3.90 -10.60
C PRO A 172 -9.02 -3.94 -9.30
N PHE A 173 -8.00 -4.79 -9.20
CA PHE A 173 -7.25 -5.01 -7.95
C PHE A 173 -5.92 -4.30 -7.96
N ILE A 174 -5.51 -3.83 -6.78
CA ILE A 174 -4.21 -3.25 -6.47
C ILE A 174 -3.56 -4.15 -5.42
N LYS A 175 -2.33 -4.61 -5.69
CA LYS A 175 -1.48 -5.27 -4.70
C LYS A 175 -0.56 -4.24 -4.09
N VAL A 176 -0.52 -4.21 -2.77
CA VAL A 176 0.23 -3.23 -1.98
C VAL A 176 1.10 -3.97 -0.98
N ILE A 177 2.30 -3.49 -0.71
CA ILE A 177 3.14 -3.93 0.41
C ILE A 177 3.15 -2.83 1.48
N GLU A 178 2.94 -3.22 2.73
CA GLU A 178 2.71 -2.30 3.85
C GLU A 178 3.59 -2.66 5.03
N GLY A 179 4.21 -1.68 5.67
CA GLY A 179 4.80 -1.85 7.00
C GLY A 179 3.74 -1.70 8.09
N ASN A 180 3.96 -2.31 9.24
CA ASN A 180 3.05 -2.29 10.39
C ASN A 180 1.61 -2.75 10.06
N LYS A 181 1.48 -3.66 9.10
CA LYS A 181 0.20 -4.30 8.79
C LYS A 181 0.05 -5.54 9.67
N GLY A 182 -0.70 -5.41 10.79
CA GLY A 182 -0.73 -6.46 11.82
C GLY A 182 0.66 -6.72 12.37
N ASP A 183 1.37 -5.62 12.68
CA ASP A 183 2.70 -5.59 13.28
C ASP A 183 3.82 -6.21 12.42
N ALA A 184 3.60 -6.29 11.10
CA ALA A 184 4.55 -6.86 10.15
C ALA A 184 4.61 -6.11 8.82
N VAL A 185 5.60 -6.44 7.99
CA VAL A 185 5.60 -6.13 6.55
C VAL A 185 4.85 -7.23 5.82
N ASP A 186 3.72 -6.89 5.23
CA ASP A 186 2.85 -7.86 4.57
C ASP A 186 2.10 -7.25 3.38
N TYR A 187 1.56 -8.10 2.53
CA TYR A 187 0.76 -7.68 1.39
C TYR A 187 -0.69 -7.41 1.75
N ARG A 188 -1.27 -6.43 1.05
CA ARG A 188 -2.71 -6.20 0.94
C ARG A 188 -3.14 -6.28 -0.51
N ILE A 189 -4.29 -6.87 -0.78
CA ILE A 189 -5.00 -6.70 -2.04
C ILE A 189 -6.25 -5.88 -1.75
N ILE A 190 -6.42 -4.79 -2.49
CA ILE A 190 -7.54 -3.86 -2.35
C ILE A 190 -8.16 -3.62 -3.72
N VAL A 191 -9.47 -3.36 -3.76
CA VAL A 191 -10.16 -2.99 -4.98
C VAL A 191 -9.86 -1.52 -5.29
N ARG A 192 -9.60 -1.19 -6.54
CA ARG A 192 -9.53 0.20 -6.99
C ARG A 192 -10.84 0.91 -6.67
N ASN A 193 -10.77 2.17 -6.29
CA ASN A 193 -11.89 2.97 -5.81
C ASN A 193 -12.50 2.45 -4.49
N ASP A 194 -11.74 1.72 -3.68
CA ASP A 194 -12.15 1.40 -2.30
C ASP A 194 -12.29 2.73 -1.53
N PRO A 195 -13.42 3.00 -0.88
CA PRO A 195 -13.65 4.28 -0.21
C PRO A 195 -12.68 4.56 0.96
N ARG A 196 -11.85 3.60 1.34
CA ARG A 196 -10.77 3.81 2.33
C ARG A 196 -9.52 4.43 1.73
N ILE A 197 -9.38 4.45 0.41
CA ILE A 197 -8.21 5.07 -0.24
C ILE A 197 -8.36 6.58 -0.09
N ARG A 198 -7.34 7.23 0.53
CA ARG A 198 -7.26 8.67 0.69
C ARG A 198 -6.68 9.35 -0.55
N GLY A 199 -5.80 8.66 -1.25
CA GLY A 199 -5.11 9.12 -2.44
C GLY A 199 -3.73 8.49 -2.58
N TYR A 200 -2.94 9.05 -3.49
CA TYR A 200 -1.66 8.49 -3.88
C TYR A 200 -0.55 9.54 -3.88
N GLY A 201 0.61 9.19 -3.32
CA GLY A 201 1.87 9.85 -3.60
C GLY A 201 2.46 9.25 -4.89
N THR A 202 2.73 10.10 -5.87
CA THR A 202 3.16 9.69 -7.21
C THR A 202 4.55 10.24 -7.52
N PRO A 203 5.65 9.63 -6.99
CA PRO A 203 6.99 10.15 -7.16
C PRO A 203 7.36 10.38 -8.62
N ASP A 204 8.10 11.44 -8.88
CA ASP A 204 8.52 11.80 -10.22
C ASP A 204 9.75 11.01 -10.68
N TYR A 205 9.54 9.77 -11.05
CA TYR A 205 10.60 8.90 -11.58
C TYR A 205 11.18 9.36 -12.93
N THR A 206 10.61 10.39 -13.56
CA THR A 206 11.02 10.85 -14.89
C THR A 206 11.52 12.29 -14.91
N GLY A 207 11.48 13.00 -13.78
CA GLY A 207 11.81 14.42 -13.67
C GLY A 207 10.77 15.34 -14.34
N LYS A 208 9.49 14.94 -14.28
CA LYS A 208 8.37 15.64 -14.93
C LYS A 208 7.28 16.14 -13.99
N CYS A 209 7.40 15.95 -12.67
CA CYS A 209 6.56 16.64 -11.73
C CYS A 209 7.01 18.12 -11.71
N GLU A 210 6.29 19.00 -12.39
CA GLU A 210 6.40 20.44 -12.32
C GLU A 210 5.25 21.02 -11.51
#